data_89eb73a0971aeb1900eec9c7c478fbd9
#
_entry.id   89eb73a0971aeb1900eec9c7c478fbd9
#
_cell.length_a   1.000
_cell.length_b   1.000
_cell.length_c   1.000
_cell.angle_alpha   90.00
_cell.angle_beta   90.00
_cell.angle_gamma   90.00
#
_symmetry.space_group_name_H-M   'P 1'
#
loop_
_entity.id
_entity.type
_entity.pdbx_description
1 polymer ?
#
loop_
_entity_poly.entity_id
_entity_poly.type
_entity_poly.pdbx_seq_one_letter_code
_entity_poly.pdbx_strand_id
1 'polypeptide(L)'
;MIPDPRTFADVASAPAPARALYALAEASLGAATGQRADALDHELRDAMGARLKDDGAVLAAAISGAPSVAVARHLWRALDAAWRDAAVSGDSGLAVTLFALPLVIVTGLETAGDEGTLPGILDDPAKLAAILGEFGAVKGNRTIALANGLVAADAIDIARLPEIHAWRRLPDALAPGAVLPARALAPAPLVFHAAREAVQLRFLVGTAIAKPGVDLLADAGVGRWGLPFTQELARQVGGGAVSVLALPRAPRRLLPAVSDGRAAQREVSAQIFASNAIRKFRGTVGEPTAVISAHRAPDAPGGGELRLSLSSPFEPRAAEGFRCPLYALDRVGDVVSMLVDLLRDCRVTDIRALAGVHPDREPETQLPLLFKPDTIPESARIALH
;
A
#
# COMPACT_ATOMS: atom_id res chain seq x y z
N MET A 1 18.88 -16.60 0.03
CA MET A 1 17.87 -15.56 0.38
C MET A 1 18.39 -14.22 -0.11
N ILE A 2 17.58 -13.45 -0.83
CA ILE A 2 17.91 -12.07 -1.23
C ILE A 2 17.99 -11.21 0.05
N PRO A 3 19.08 -10.45 0.27
CA PRO A 3 19.22 -9.60 1.44
C PRO A 3 18.28 -8.40 1.38
N ASP A 4 17.97 -7.84 2.55
CA ASP A 4 17.20 -6.60 2.63
C ASP A 4 18.08 -5.41 2.22
N PRO A 5 17.70 -4.66 1.17
CA PRO A 5 18.50 -3.54 0.69
C PRO A 5 18.32 -2.26 1.53
N ARG A 6 17.31 -2.21 2.41
CA ARG A 6 17.03 -1.03 3.21
C ARG A 6 18.11 -0.80 4.26
N THR A 7 18.39 0.46 4.51
CA THR A 7 19.25 0.86 5.63
C THR A 7 18.34 1.16 6.80
N PHE A 8 18.36 0.31 7.81
CA PHE A 8 17.65 0.57 9.06
C PHE A 8 18.39 1.63 9.86
N ALA A 9 17.65 2.54 10.47
CA ALA A 9 18.25 3.60 11.27
C ALA A 9 18.95 3.02 12.51
N ASP A 10 20.05 3.63 12.89
CA ASP A 10 20.64 3.37 14.20
C ASP A 10 19.68 3.89 15.28
N VAL A 11 19.29 3.01 16.20
CA VAL A 11 18.41 3.35 17.33
C VAL A 11 18.96 4.52 18.13
N ALA A 12 20.27 4.64 18.26
CA ALA A 12 20.90 5.73 19.00
C ALA A 12 20.68 7.11 18.36
N SER A 13 20.51 7.16 17.03
CA SER A 13 20.28 8.40 16.29
C SER A 13 18.80 8.83 16.26
N ALA A 14 17.89 7.95 16.66
CA ALA A 14 16.46 8.23 16.67
C ALA A 14 16.07 9.23 17.76
N PRO A 15 15.02 10.07 17.56
CA PRO A 15 14.47 10.93 18.61
C PRO A 15 14.10 10.14 19.88
N ALA A 16 14.30 10.72 21.05
CA ALA A 16 14.03 10.05 22.33
C ALA A 16 12.63 9.41 22.43
N PRO A 17 11.53 10.05 21.96
CA PRO A 17 10.21 9.44 21.97
C PRO A 17 10.12 8.19 21.10
N ALA A 18 10.78 8.15 19.94
CA ALA A 18 10.81 6.98 19.06
C ALA A 18 11.64 5.84 19.67
N ARG A 19 12.78 6.16 20.31
CA ARG A 19 13.60 5.16 21.03
C ARG A 19 12.82 4.44 22.12
N ALA A 20 11.99 5.17 22.88
CA ALA A 20 11.14 4.55 23.90
C ALA A 20 10.16 3.53 23.31
N LEU A 21 9.58 3.84 22.13
CA LEU A 21 8.70 2.91 21.42
C LEU A 21 9.45 1.69 20.89
N TYR A 22 10.68 1.87 20.40
CA TYR A 22 11.55 0.75 19.97
C TYR A 22 11.86 -0.18 21.12
N ALA A 23 12.26 0.38 22.29
CA ALA A 23 12.58 -0.42 23.46
C ALA A 23 11.38 -1.28 23.92
N LEU A 24 10.17 -0.73 23.92
CA LEU A 24 8.96 -1.48 24.25
C LEU A 24 8.68 -2.57 23.22
N ALA A 25 8.79 -2.26 21.93
CA ALA A 25 8.54 -3.21 20.85
C ALA A 25 9.55 -4.37 20.86
N GLU A 26 10.84 -4.08 21.05
CA GLU A 26 11.89 -5.10 21.15
C GLU A 26 11.72 -5.95 22.39
N ALA A 27 11.40 -5.33 23.55
CA ALA A 27 11.14 -6.06 24.78
C ALA A 27 9.93 -7.01 24.66
N SER A 28 8.87 -6.59 23.97
CA SER A 28 7.71 -7.45 23.70
C SER A 28 8.08 -8.61 22.77
N LEU A 29 8.76 -8.34 21.65
CA LEU A 29 9.21 -9.35 20.70
C LEU A 29 10.19 -10.36 21.30
N GLY A 30 11.01 -9.94 22.28
CA GLY A 30 11.99 -10.77 22.99
C GLY A 30 11.46 -11.39 24.30
N ALA A 31 10.18 -11.20 24.63
CA ALA A 31 9.64 -11.67 25.92
C ALA A 31 9.67 -13.20 26.03
N ALA A 32 10.17 -13.68 27.18
CA ALA A 32 10.32 -15.11 27.44
C ALA A 32 8.98 -15.83 27.69
N THR A 33 7.92 -15.10 28.04
CA THR A 33 6.59 -15.65 28.32
C THR A 33 5.50 -14.83 27.63
N GLY A 34 4.39 -15.47 27.24
CA GLY A 34 3.24 -14.81 26.63
C GLY A 34 2.65 -13.73 27.55
N GLN A 35 2.52 -13.99 28.84
CA GLN A 35 1.98 -13.02 29.80
C GLN A 35 2.83 -11.71 29.84
N ARG A 36 4.15 -11.82 29.76
CA ARG A 36 5.01 -10.63 29.71
C ARG A 36 4.93 -9.92 28.36
N ALA A 37 4.84 -10.67 27.27
CA ALA A 37 4.59 -10.10 25.94
C ALA A 37 3.28 -9.31 25.92
N ASP A 38 2.19 -9.88 26.42
CA ASP A 38 0.86 -9.24 26.49
C ASP A 38 0.89 -7.94 27.31
N ALA A 39 1.60 -7.95 28.46
CA ALA A 39 1.75 -6.76 29.28
C ALA A 39 2.50 -5.63 28.56
N LEU A 40 3.61 -5.97 27.88
CA LEU A 40 4.40 -5.02 27.10
C LEU A 40 3.64 -4.52 25.85
N ASP A 41 2.85 -5.38 25.22
CA ASP A 41 1.98 -5.00 24.11
C ASP A 41 0.90 -4.02 24.55
N HIS A 42 0.37 -4.19 25.75
CA HIS A 42 -0.59 -3.26 26.33
C HIS A 42 0.07 -1.88 26.58
N GLU A 43 1.24 -1.88 27.23
CA GLU A 43 2.02 -0.66 27.47
C GLU A 43 2.39 0.05 26.18
N LEU A 44 2.83 -0.68 25.15
CA LEU A 44 3.12 -0.14 23.84
C LEU A 44 1.88 0.48 23.17
N ARG A 45 0.73 -0.19 23.27
CA ARG A 45 -0.54 0.30 22.76
C ARG A 45 -0.96 1.60 23.43
N ASP A 46 -0.84 1.68 24.75
CA ASP A 46 -1.16 2.89 25.52
C ASP A 46 -0.23 4.05 25.14
N ALA A 47 1.06 3.77 25.00
CA ALA A 47 2.05 4.75 24.56
C ALA A 47 1.78 5.26 23.14
N MET A 48 1.32 4.40 22.22
CA MET A 48 0.88 4.79 20.88
C MET A 48 -0.42 5.61 20.93
N GLY A 49 -1.39 5.19 21.74
CA GLY A 49 -2.67 5.87 21.91
C GLY A 49 -2.55 7.28 22.45
N ALA A 50 -1.63 7.49 23.40
CA ALA A 50 -1.34 8.81 23.94
C ALA A 50 -0.83 9.79 22.86
N ARG A 51 0.01 9.31 21.93
CA ARG A 51 0.59 10.12 20.84
C ARG A 51 -0.35 10.30 19.65
N LEU A 52 -1.31 9.40 19.51
CA LEU A 52 -2.25 9.42 18.38
C LEU A 52 -3.03 10.73 18.26
N LYS A 53 -3.23 11.43 19.36
CA LYS A 53 -4.01 12.66 19.42
C LYS A 53 -3.20 13.91 19.08
N ASP A 54 -1.92 13.90 19.41
CA ASP A 54 -1.13 15.14 19.46
C ASP A 54 0.17 15.07 18.65
N ASP A 55 0.71 13.87 18.38
CA ASP A 55 2.08 13.72 17.86
C ASP A 55 2.21 12.63 16.78
N GLY A 56 1.47 12.80 15.70
CA GLY A 56 1.53 11.90 14.54
C GLY A 56 2.92 11.83 13.89
N ALA A 57 3.69 12.92 13.95
CA ALA A 57 5.04 12.96 13.38
C ALA A 57 6.00 11.99 14.08
N VAL A 58 5.92 11.88 15.40
CA VAL A 58 6.71 10.89 16.16
C VAL A 58 6.30 9.46 15.81
N LEU A 59 5.00 9.20 15.62
CA LEU A 59 4.52 7.88 15.21
C LEU A 59 5.02 7.51 13.82
N ALA A 60 4.96 8.45 12.87
CA ALA A 60 5.47 8.27 11.51
C ALA A 60 6.99 8.01 11.52
N ALA A 61 7.75 8.84 12.26
CA ALA A 61 9.19 8.68 12.41
C ALA A 61 9.56 7.34 13.08
N ALA A 62 8.81 6.90 14.09
CA ALA A 62 9.05 5.64 14.77
C ALA A 62 8.83 4.42 13.84
N ILE A 63 7.82 4.45 12.98
CA ILE A 63 7.55 3.33 12.07
C ILE A 63 8.53 3.33 10.89
N SER A 64 8.79 4.50 10.28
CA SER A 64 9.71 4.60 9.14
C SER A 64 11.17 4.40 9.50
N GLY A 65 11.58 4.82 10.69
CA GLY A 65 12.93 4.69 11.22
C GLY A 65 13.13 3.48 12.14
N ALA A 66 12.24 2.49 12.10
CA ALA A 66 12.37 1.31 12.95
C ALA A 66 13.66 0.52 12.65
N PRO A 67 14.32 -0.04 13.67
CA PRO A 67 15.61 -0.74 13.52
C PRO A 67 15.49 -2.08 12.78
N SER A 68 14.29 -2.56 12.57
CA SER A 68 14.01 -3.78 11.79
C SER A 68 12.57 -3.82 11.30
N VAL A 69 12.31 -4.65 10.29
CA VAL A 69 10.96 -4.93 9.80
C VAL A 69 10.07 -5.53 10.89
N ALA A 70 10.64 -6.34 11.78
CA ALA A 70 9.89 -6.95 12.88
C ALA A 70 9.37 -5.87 13.85
N VAL A 71 10.22 -4.94 14.24
CA VAL A 71 9.87 -3.80 15.07
C VAL A 71 8.85 -2.89 14.35
N ALA A 72 9.09 -2.53 13.09
CA ALA A 72 8.16 -1.72 12.31
C ALA A 72 6.74 -2.33 12.28
N ARG A 73 6.65 -3.64 12.01
CA ARG A 73 5.38 -4.37 11.98
C ARG A 73 4.72 -4.47 13.35
N HIS A 74 5.51 -4.56 14.40
CA HIS A 74 4.98 -4.62 15.76
C HIS A 74 4.40 -3.27 16.18
N LEU A 75 5.14 -2.18 15.93
CA LEU A 75 4.66 -0.80 16.12
C LEU A 75 3.38 -0.52 15.33
N TRP A 76 3.34 -0.96 14.07
CA TRP A 76 2.14 -0.81 13.23
C TRP A 76 0.91 -1.51 13.79
N ARG A 77 1.07 -2.74 14.30
CA ARG A 77 -0.04 -3.46 14.94
C ARG A 77 -0.52 -2.77 16.22
N ALA A 78 0.43 -2.29 17.03
CA ALA A 78 0.09 -1.54 18.24
C ALA A 78 -0.65 -0.24 17.91
N LEU A 79 -0.22 0.47 16.85
CA LEU A 79 -0.88 1.67 16.37
C LEU A 79 -2.30 1.38 15.85
N ASP A 80 -2.49 0.32 15.06
CA ASP A 80 -3.83 -0.08 14.58
C ASP A 80 -4.75 -0.49 15.74
N ALA A 81 -4.21 -1.15 16.78
CA ALA A 81 -4.95 -1.47 17.97
C ALA A 81 -5.35 -0.21 18.76
N ALA A 82 -4.40 0.71 19.00
CA ALA A 82 -4.67 1.98 19.66
C ALA A 82 -5.69 2.83 18.87
N TRP A 83 -5.59 2.80 17.54
CA TRP A 83 -6.56 3.46 16.66
C TRP A 83 -7.98 2.88 16.82
N ARG A 84 -8.13 1.57 16.99
CA ARG A 84 -9.43 0.94 17.26
C ARG A 84 -10.01 1.36 18.59
N ASP A 85 -9.19 1.31 19.62
CA ASP A 85 -9.63 1.60 20.99
C ASP A 85 -10.06 3.06 21.15
N ALA A 86 -9.40 3.97 20.40
CA ALA A 86 -9.77 5.37 20.34
C ALA A 86 -11.09 5.66 19.58
N ALA A 87 -11.69 4.66 18.93
CA ALA A 87 -12.93 4.82 18.17
C ALA A 87 -14.19 4.88 19.02
N VAL A 88 -14.11 4.60 20.30
CA VAL A 88 -15.25 4.63 21.22
C VAL A 88 -15.59 6.07 21.55
N SER A 89 -16.79 6.44 21.23
CA SER A 89 -17.28 7.81 21.19
C SER A 89 -17.98 8.27 22.45
N GLY A 90 -18.13 9.57 22.56
CA GLY A 90 -18.86 10.31 23.55
C GLY A 90 -20.33 9.90 23.80
N ASP A 91 -21.12 10.83 24.34
CA ASP A 91 -22.45 10.65 24.97
C ASP A 91 -23.55 9.91 24.18
N SER A 92 -23.35 9.67 22.89
CA SER A 92 -24.31 8.98 22.02
C SER A 92 -24.33 7.45 22.16
N GLY A 93 -23.36 6.84 22.82
CA GLY A 93 -23.20 5.38 22.90
C GLY A 93 -22.97 4.70 21.54
N LEU A 94 -22.56 5.45 20.52
CA LEU A 94 -22.24 4.98 19.18
C LEU A 94 -20.74 5.11 18.90
N ALA A 95 -20.19 4.20 18.12
CA ALA A 95 -18.80 4.24 17.66
C ALA A 95 -18.73 4.61 16.19
N VAL A 96 -17.84 5.54 15.85
CA VAL A 96 -17.53 5.92 14.47
C VAL A 96 -16.30 5.16 14.01
N THR A 97 -16.46 4.29 13.02
CA THR A 97 -15.36 3.58 12.38
C THR A 97 -14.96 4.30 11.10
N LEU A 98 -13.71 4.79 11.07
CA LEU A 98 -13.09 5.25 9.83
C LEU A 98 -12.58 4.07 9.03
N PHE A 99 -12.91 4.03 7.76
CA PHE A 99 -12.43 3.01 6.84
C PHE A 99 -11.89 3.63 5.56
N ALA A 100 -11.08 2.87 4.84
CA ALA A 100 -10.69 3.17 3.49
C ALA A 100 -10.85 1.94 2.60
N LEU A 101 -11.24 2.18 1.37
CA LEU A 101 -11.25 1.20 0.30
C LEU A 101 -10.09 1.54 -0.63
N PRO A 102 -9.02 0.74 -0.65
CA PRO A 102 -7.94 0.95 -1.59
C PRO A 102 -8.38 0.56 -3.01
N LEU A 103 -8.07 1.40 -3.95
CA LEU A 103 -8.43 1.30 -5.36
C LEU A 103 -7.17 1.40 -6.21
N VAL A 104 -6.94 0.41 -7.04
CA VAL A 104 -5.94 0.49 -8.09
C VAL A 104 -6.63 0.96 -9.35
N ILE A 105 -6.26 2.12 -9.85
CA ILE A 105 -6.84 2.74 -11.03
C ILE A 105 -5.81 2.69 -12.14
N VAL A 106 -6.19 2.08 -13.25
CA VAL A 106 -5.39 2.02 -14.46
C VAL A 106 -5.98 3.00 -15.45
N THR A 107 -5.19 3.97 -15.87
CA THR A 107 -5.55 4.91 -16.93
C THR A 107 -4.94 4.45 -18.24
N GLY A 108 -5.80 4.22 -19.24
CA GLY A 108 -5.39 3.59 -20.50
C GLY A 108 -4.90 4.59 -21.55
N LEU A 109 -4.25 4.02 -22.58
CA LEU A 109 -3.71 4.75 -23.74
C LEU A 109 -4.79 5.26 -24.71
N GLU A 110 -5.97 4.62 -24.72
CA GLU A 110 -6.96 4.82 -25.81
C GLU A 110 -7.68 6.17 -25.77
N THR A 111 -7.61 6.87 -24.67
CA THR A 111 -8.26 8.19 -24.50
C THR A 111 -7.30 9.36 -24.50
N ALA A 112 -6.03 9.11 -24.55
CA ALA A 112 -4.99 10.13 -24.39
C ALA A 112 -4.41 10.53 -25.75
N GLY A 113 -5.12 11.30 -26.51
CA GLY A 113 -4.46 12.15 -27.51
C GLY A 113 -3.49 13.12 -26.84
N ASP A 114 -3.72 13.49 -25.59
CA ASP A 114 -2.94 14.43 -24.81
C ASP A 114 -2.73 13.95 -23.35
N GLU A 115 -1.62 14.34 -22.75
CA GLU A 115 -1.42 14.28 -21.31
C GLU A 115 -2.50 15.11 -20.62
N GLY A 116 -3.16 14.52 -19.63
CA GLY A 116 -4.28 15.16 -18.96
C GLY A 116 -4.47 14.72 -17.52
N THR A 117 -5.36 15.40 -16.85
CA THR A 117 -5.78 15.04 -15.50
C THR A 117 -7.30 15.06 -15.39
N LEU A 118 -7.88 14.08 -14.68
CA LEU A 118 -9.26 14.14 -14.24
C LEU A 118 -9.29 14.52 -12.76
N PRO A 119 -10.20 15.41 -12.34
CA PRO A 119 -10.39 15.67 -10.92
C PRO A 119 -10.84 14.38 -10.25
N GLY A 120 -10.19 13.97 -9.17
CA GLY A 120 -10.60 12.78 -8.40
C GLY A 120 -11.86 13.02 -7.56
N ILE A 121 -12.77 13.88 -8.02
CA ILE A 121 -14.01 14.28 -7.34
C ILE A 121 -15.12 13.31 -7.72
N LEU A 122 -15.97 12.97 -6.77
CA LEU A 122 -17.14 12.12 -6.96
C LEU A 122 -18.39 12.97 -7.12
N ASP A 123 -19.17 12.67 -8.16
CA ASP A 123 -20.44 13.36 -8.42
C ASP A 123 -21.52 12.98 -7.40
N ASP A 124 -21.55 11.72 -7.00
CA ASP A 124 -22.57 11.17 -6.08
C ASP A 124 -21.95 10.15 -5.11
N PRO A 125 -21.25 10.60 -4.07
CA PRO A 125 -20.71 9.70 -3.03
C PRO A 125 -21.78 8.88 -2.31
N ALA A 126 -23.00 9.41 -2.20
CA ALA A 126 -24.09 8.73 -1.52
C ALA A 126 -24.51 7.45 -2.24
N LYS A 127 -24.50 7.44 -3.58
CA LYS A 127 -24.79 6.27 -4.38
C LYS A 127 -23.73 5.15 -4.17
N LEU A 128 -22.46 5.51 -4.09
CA LEU A 128 -21.39 4.55 -3.76
C LEU A 128 -21.54 4.01 -2.33
N ALA A 129 -21.91 4.87 -1.38
CA ALA A 129 -22.19 4.44 0.00
C ALA A 129 -23.37 3.45 0.05
N ALA A 130 -24.42 3.70 -0.73
CA ALA A 130 -25.57 2.78 -0.84
C ALA A 130 -25.16 1.42 -1.38
N ILE A 131 -24.33 1.36 -2.43
CA ILE A 131 -23.79 0.11 -2.98
C ILE A 131 -22.99 -0.65 -1.92
N LEU A 132 -22.08 0.01 -1.20
CA LEU A 132 -21.28 -0.64 -0.15
C LEU A 132 -22.14 -1.22 0.98
N GLY A 133 -23.23 -0.54 1.33
CA GLY A 133 -24.19 -1.00 2.34
C GLY A 133 -25.10 -2.13 1.84
N GLU A 134 -25.72 -1.96 0.67
CA GLU A 134 -26.68 -2.91 0.10
C GLU A 134 -26.05 -4.28 -0.17
N PHE A 135 -24.84 -4.29 -0.73
CA PHE A 135 -24.11 -5.52 -1.03
C PHE A 135 -23.26 -6.05 0.12
N GLY A 136 -23.34 -5.43 1.30
CA GLY A 136 -22.74 -5.93 2.54
C GLY A 136 -21.23 -5.79 2.63
N ALA A 137 -20.62 -4.91 1.83
CA ALA A 137 -19.20 -4.58 1.97
C ALA A 137 -18.91 -3.86 3.30
N VAL A 138 -19.90 -3.07 3.78
CA VAL A 138 -19.94 -2.50 5.12
C VAL A 138 -21.20 -2.97 5.81
N LYS A 139 -21.08 -3.67 6.93
CA LYS A 139 -22.23 -4.23 7.68
C LYS A 139 -22.94 -3.14 8.49
N GLY A 140 -24.22 -3.39 8.82
CA GLY A 140 -25.00 -2.55 9.71
C GLY A 140 -25.57 -1.26 9.11
N ASN A 141 -25.32 -0.99 8.00
CA ASN A 141 -25.73 -0.19 6.85
C ASN A 141 -26.59 1.09 7.03
N ARG A 142 -26.75 1.66 8.17
CA ARG A 142 -27.68 2.79 8.24
C ARG A 142 -27.00 4.16 8.17
N THR A 143 -25.68 4.23 8.31
CA THR A 143 -24.98 5.51 8.24
C THR A 143 -23.55 5.30 7.73
N ILE A 144 -23.42 5.25 6.42
CA ILE A 144 -22.13 5.29 5.74
C ILE A 144 -22.02 6.67 5.11
N ALA A 145 -20.97 7.42 5.44
CA ALA A 145 -20.61 8.65 4.77
C ALA A 145 -19.26 8.49 4.08
N LEU A 146 -19.15 8.94 2.83
CA LEU A 146 -17.93 8.89 2.05
C LEU A 146 -17.36 10.29 1.86
N ALA A 147 -16.05 10.38 1.66
CA ALA A 147 -15.41 11.59 1.16
C ALA A 147 -15.95 11.91 -0.24
N ASN A 148 -15.96 13.18 -0.60
CA ASN A 148 -16.43 13.65 -1.91
C ASN A 148 -15.43 13.42 -3.04
N GLY A 149 -14.36 12.67 -2.81
CA GLY A 149 -13.36 12.38 -3.81
C GLY A 149 -12.39 11.29 -3.41
N LEU A 150 -11.60 10.91 -4.39
CA LEU A 150 -10.54 9.93 -4.24
C LEU A 150 -9.31 10.58 -3.61
N VAL A 151 -8.71 9.91 -2.66
CA VAL A 151 -7.60 10.40 -1.85
C VAL A 151 -6.31 9.67 -2.21
N ALA A 152 -5.21 10.40 -2.31
CA ALA A 152 -3.90 9.79 -2.52
C ALA A 152 -3.35 9.16 -1.24
N ALA A 153 -2.41 8.22 -1.39
CA ALA A 153 -1.84 7.48 -0.27
C ALA A 153 -1.07 8.36 0.73
N ASP A 154 -0.46 9.43 0.27
CA ASP A 154 0.29 10.40 1.08
C ASP A 154 -0.63 11.29 1.93
N ALA A 155 -1.88 11.49 1.49
CA ALA A 155 -2.87 12.20 2.29
C ALA A 155 -3.34 11.38 3.51
N ILE A 156 -3.14 10.06 3.51
CA ILE A 156 -3.42 9.14 4.62
C ILE A 156 -2.08 8.81 5.30
N ASP A 157 -1.32 9.82 5.67
CA ASP A 157 -0.05 9.63 6.39
C ASP A 157 -0.30 9.49 7.89
N ILE A 158 0.55 8.68 8.53
CA ILE A 158 0.57 8.51 9.99
C ILE A 158 0.78 9.86 10.68
N ALA A 159 1.60 10.74 10.13
CA ALA A 159 1.82 12.09 10.66
C ALA A 159 0.54 12.93 10.76
N ARG A 160 -0.46 12.64 9.92
CA ARG A 160 -1.76 13.33 9.87
C ARG A 160 -2.87 12.63 10.67
N LEU A 161 -2.56 11.51 11.33
CA LEU A 161 -3.55 10.79 12.12
C LEU A 161 -4.27 11.65 13.17
N PRO A 162 -3.62 12.61 13.87
CA PRO A 162 -4.33 13.51 14.79
C PRO A 162 -5.47 14.29 14.13
N GLU A 163 -5.23 14.80 12.90
CA GLU A 163 -6.26 15.52 12.13
C GLU A 163 -7.40 14.58 11.72
N ILE A 164 -7.02 13.40 11.22
CA ILE A 164 -7.99 12.38 10.78
C ILE A 164 -8.77 11.83 11.98
N HIS A 165 -8.16 11.72 13.14
CA HIS A 165 -8.82 11.29 14.37
C HIS A 165 -9.92 12.27 14.80
N ALA A 166 -9.72 13.55 14.57
CA ALA A 166 -10.71 14.58 14.90
C ALA A 166 -12.05 14.40 14.16
N TRP A 167 -12.04 13.76 12.99
CA TRP A 167 -13.28 13.50 12.21
C TRP A 167 -14.24 12.53 12.90
N ARG A 168 -13.75 11.70 13.81
CA ARG A 168 -14.61 10.80 14.61
C ARG A 168 -15.52 11.56 15.58
N ARG A 169 -15.22 12.83 15.84
CA ARG A 169 -15.96 13.69 16.76
C ARG A 169 -16.96 14.60 16.05
N LEU A 170 -17.04 14.56 14.73
CA LEU A 170 -17.94 15.44 13.97
C LEU A 170 -19.37 14.89 14.03
N PRO A 171 -20.31 15.61 14.68
CA PRO A 171 -21.72 15.21 14.71
C PRO A 171 -22.34 15.08 13.32
N ASP A 172 -21.88 15.90 12.37
CA ASP A 172 -22.37 15.96 10.99
C ASP A 172 -21.97 14.74 10.16
N ALA A 173 -20.90 13.99 10.56
CA ALA A 173 -20.57 12.71 9.97
C ALA A 173 -21.60 11.61 10.26
N LEU A 174 -22.61 11.93 11.07
CA LEU A 174 -23.61 10.99 11.58
C LEU A 174 -24.92 10.96 10.78
N ALA A 175 -25.15 11.94 9.90
CA ALA A 175 -26.36 12.00 9.10
C ALA A 175 -26.31 10.99 7.94
N PRO A 176 -27.40 10.25 7.64
CA PRO A 176 -27.47 9.42 6.44
C PRO A 176 -27.21 10.26 5.19
N GLY A 177 -26.27 9.80 4.35
CA GLY A 177 -25.87 10.56 3.16
C GLY A 177 -24.97 11.78 3.40
N ALA A 178 -24.52 12.01 4.64
CA ALA A 178 -23.53 13.04 4.91
C ALA A 178 -22.24 12.78 4.12
N VAL A 179 -21.64 13.83 3.61
CA VAL A 179 -20.35 13.80 2.94
C VAL A 179 -19.30 14.23 3.96
N LEU A 180 -18.22 13.47 4.09
CA LEU A 180 -17.11 13.86 4.96
C LEU A 180 -16.53 15.19 4.50
N PRO A 181 -16.21 16.13 5.43
CA PRO A 181 -15.72 17.45 5.04
C PRO A 181 -14.43 17.32 4.22
N ALA A 182 -14.45 17.91 3.03
CA ALA A 182 -13.32 17.92 2.09
C ALA A 182 -12.04 18.57 2.63
N ARG A 183 -12.15 19.33 3.72
CA ARG A 183 -11.01 20.08 4.29
C ARG A 183 -9.86 19.22 4.80
N ALA A 184 -10.15 17.98 5.14
CA ALA A 184 -9.15 17.11 5.74
C ALA A 184 -8.50 16.16 4.72
N LEU A 185 -9.20 15.79 3.63
CA LEU A 185 -8.66 14.95 2.55
C LEU A 185 -9.01 15.57 1.20
N ALA A 186 -8.08 16.34 0.67
CA ALA A 186 -8.26 16.91 -0.66
C ALA A 186 -8.35 15.78 -1.71
N PRO A 187 -9.30 15.85 -2.66
CA PRO A 187 -9.35 14.94 -3.78
C PRO A 187 -8.04 14.99 -4.58
N ALA A 188 -7.53 13.82 -4.92
CA ALA A 188 -6.31 13.70 -5.69
C ALA A 188 -6.64 13.44 -7.16
N PRO A 189 -6.09 14.21 -8.11
CA PRO A 189 -6.36 14.05 -9.53
C PRO A 189 -5.83 12.70 -10.03
N LEU A 190 -6.49 12.16 -11.05
CA LEU A 190 -6.01 11.03 -11.86
C LEU A 190 -5.19 11.57 -13.02
N VAL A 191 -3.98 11.06 -13.20
CA VAL A 191 -3.04 11.52 -14.20
C VAL A 191 -3.03 10.55 -15.38
N PHE A 192 -3.04 11.08 -16.59
CA PHE A 192 -2.90 10.34 -17.84
C PHE A 192 -1.57 10.65 -18.49
N HIS A 193 -0.97 9.64 -19.09
CA HIS A 193 0.25 9.78 -19.86
C HIS A 193 0.02 9.32 -21.30
N ALA A 194 0.38 10.12 -22.29
CA ALA A 194 0.15 9.83 -23.71
C ALA A 194 0.84 8.55 -24.21
N ALA A 195 1.89 8.08 -23.55
CA ALA A 195 2.73 7.00 -24.04
C ALA A 195 2.67 5.70 -23.21
N ARG A 196 1.93 5.67 -22.09
CA ARG A 196 1.95 4.50 -21.20
C ARG A 196 0.71 4.41 -20.31
N GLU A 197 0.33 3.19 -19.98
CA GLU A 197 -0.62 2.94 -18.90
C GLU A 197 -0.03 3.42 -17.56
N ALA A 198 -0.82 4.14 -16.79
CA ALA A 198 -0.46 4.57 -15.45
C ALA A 198 -1.28 3.81 -14.41
N VAL A 199 -0.58 3.19 -13.45
CA VAL A 199 -1.20 2.49 -12.32
C VAL A 199 -1.16 3.41 -11.11
N GLN A 200 -2.31 3.87 -10.68
CA GLN A 200 -2.44 4.84 -9.60
C GLN A 200 -3.18 4.23 -8.41
N LEU A 201 -2.61 4.37 -7.22
CA LEU A 201 -3.29 4.03 -5.99
C LEU A 201 -4.10 5.22 -5.50
N ARG A 202 -5.38 4.99 -5.26
CA ARG A 202 -6.29 5.95 -4.64
C ARG A 202 -7.08 5.26 -3.54
N PHE A 203 -7.64 6.05 -2.66
CA PHE A 203 -8.49 5.55 -1.57
C PHE A 203 -9.81 6.26 -1.60
N LEU A 204 -10.89 5.50 -1.45
CA LEU A 204 -12.16 6.02 -1.04
C LEU A 204 -12.26 5.92 0.48
N VAL A 205 -12.27 7.07 1.14
CA VAL A 205 -12.34 7.14 2.61
C VAL A 205 -13.76 7.34 3.05
N GLY A 206 -14.17 6.64 4.09
CA GLY A 206 -15.51 6.74 4.63
C GLY A 206 -15.57 6.55 6.14
N THR A 207 -16.73 6.86 6.68
CA THR A 207 -17.13 6.56 8.06
C THR A 207 -18.32 5.62 8.05
N ALA A 208 -18.34 4.72 9.02
CA ALA A 208 -19.50 3.90 9.33
C ALA A 208 -19.78 3.96 10.83
N ILE A 209 -21.05 3.94 11.20
CA ILE A 209 -21.49 4.15 12.58
C ILE A 209 -22.24 2.91 13.07
N ALA A 210 -21.86 2.43 14.24
CA ALA A 210 -22.55 1.33 14.91
C ALA A 210 -22.44 1.43 16.43
N LYS A 211 -23.09 0.48 17.12
CA LYS A 211 -22.84 0.25 18.54
C LYS A 211 -21.38 -0.21 18.74
N PRO A 212 -20.72 0.17 19.86
CA PRO A 212 -19.41 -0.32 20.19
C PRO A 212 -19.33 -1.85 20.15
N GLY A 213 -18.21 -2.39 19.65
CA GLY A 213 -17.99 -3.84 19.56
C GLY A 213 -18.56 -4.52 18.31
N VAL A 214 -19.32 -3.80 17.47
CA VAL A 214 -19.76 -4.33 16.18
C VAL A 214 -18.65 -4.16 15.13
N ASP A 215 -18.21 -5.28 14.54
CA ASP A 215 -17.30 -5.23 13.39
C ASP A 215 -18.09 -4.93 12.11
N LEU A 216 -18.00 -3.69 11.68
CA LEU A 216 -18.68 -3.20 10.47
C LEU A 216 -17.98 -3.60 9.19
N LEU A 217 -16.67 -3.91 9.25
CA LEU A 217 -15.82 -4.14 8.08
C LEU A 217 -15.59 -5.64 7.88
N ALA A 218 -16.66 -6.41 7.94
CA ALA A 218 -16.58 -7.85 7.74
C ALA A 218 -16.23 -8.18 6.28
N ASP A 219 -15.58 -9.32 6.12
CA ASP A 219 -15.09 -9.83 4.85
C ASP A 219 -16.27 -10.29 3.96
N ALA A 220 -17.00 -9.32 3.38
CA ALA A 220 -17.95 -9.61 2.31
C ALA A 220 -17.14 -9.78 1.02
N GLY A 221 -17.14 -10.98 0.45
CA GLY A 221 -16.40 -11.28 -0.77
C GLY A 221 -16.65 -10.23 -1.86
N VAL A 222 -15.60 -9.71 -2.46
CA VAL A 222 -15.63 -8.68 -3.51
C VAL A 222 -16.56 -9.04 -4.68
N GLY A 223 -16.80 -10.33 -4.93
CA GLY A 223 -17.69 -10.81 -5.99
C GLY A 223 -19.12 -10.31 -5.90
N ARG A 224 -19.58 -9.86 -4.73
CA ARG A 224 -20.94 -9.32 -4.57
C ARG A 224 -21.02 -7.82 -4.88
N TRP A 225 -20.08 -7.04 -4.38
CA TRP A 225 -20.13 -5.59 -4.43
C TRP A 225 -19.14 -4.98 -5.43
N GLY A 226 -18.08 -5.72 -5.78
CA GLY A 226 -16.95 -5.18 -6.55
C GLY A 226 -17.35 -4.66 -7.93
N LEU A 227 -18.08 -5.46 -8.72
CA LEU A 227 -18.45 -5.05 -10.07
C LEU A 227 -19.42 -3.85 -10.09
N PRO A 228 -20.56 -3.84 -9.36
CA PRO A 228 -21.44 -2.68 -9.36
C PRO A 228 -20.76 -1.43 -8.80
N PHE A 229 -19.88 -1.59 -7.81
CA PHE A 229 -19.13 -0.49 -7.23
C PHE A 229 -18.13 0.10 -8.24
N THR A 230 -17.30 -0.72 -8.88
CA THR A 230 -16.27 -0.24 -9.80
C THR A 230 -16.86 0.39 -11.06
N GLN A 231 -17.97 -0.14 -11.56
CA GLN A 231 -18.71 0.45 -12.69
C GLN A 231 -19.25 1.84 -12.33
N GLU A 232 -19.88 1.98 -11.18
CA GLU A 232 -20.41 3.27 -10.74
C GLU A 232 -19.27 4.27 -10.46
N LEU A 233 -18.20 3.82 -9.82
CA LEU A 233 -17.04 4.67 -9.56
C LEU A 233 -16.39 5.15 -10.87
N ALA A 234 -16.14 4.26 -11.82
CA ALA A 234 -15.58 4.62 -13.12
C ALA A 234 -16.45 5.66 -13.85
N ARG A 235 -17.79 5.49 -13.79
CA ARG A 235 -18.74 6.44 -14.36
C ARG A 235 -18.59 7.85 -13.73
N GLN A 236 -18.38 7.91 -12.41
CA GLN A 236 -18.26 9.20 -11.70
C GLN A 236 -16.91 9.89 -11.93
N VAL A 237 -15.81 9.16 -12.09
CA VAL A 237 -14.47 9.74 -12.15
C VAL A 237 -13.90 9.90 -13.56
N GLY A 238 -14.55 9.40 -14.60
CA GLY A 238 -14.01 9.57 -15.97
C GLY A 238 -14.55 8.61 -17.03
N GLY A 239 -15.59 7.85 -16.71
CA GLY A 239 -16.24 6.98 -17.70
C GLY A 239 -15.29 5.92 -18.27
N GLY A 240 -15.30 5.73 -19.61
CA GLY A 240 -14.50 4.72 -20.29
C GLY A 240 -12.99 4.93 -20.30
N ALA A 241 -12.53 6.11 -19.87
CA ALA A 241 -11.10 6.43 -19.80
C ALA A 241 -10.35 5.77 -18.63
N VAL A 242 -11.10 5.19 -17.68
CA VAL A 242 -10.56 4.72 -16.40
C VAL A 242 -11.01 3.31 -16.13
N SER A 243 -10.06 2.41 -15.90
CA SER A 243 -10.35 1.08 -15.35
C SER A 243 -10.07 1.07 -13.85
N VAL A 244 -11.08 0.74 -13.07
CA VAL A 244 -10.98 0.63 -11.61
C VAL A 244 -10.94 -0.83 -11.23
N LEU A 245 -9.85 -1.22 -10.56
CA LEU A 245 -9.70 -2.56 -10.02
C LEU A 245 -10.06 -2.53 -8.52
N ALA A 246 -11.15 -3.18 -8.16
CA ALA A 246 -11.45 -3.44 -6.76
C ALA A 246 -10.52 -4.52 -6.24
N LEU A 247 -9.92 -4.27 -5.08
CA LEU A 247 -9.13 -5.29 -4.41
C LEU A 247 -10.04 -6.43 -3.92
N PRO A 248 -9.54 -7.67 -3.85
CA PRO A 248 -10.32 -8.84 -3.45
C PRO A 248 -10.66 -8.86 -1.94
N ARG A 249 -10.78 -7.71 -1.32
CA ARG A 249 -11.06 -7.55 0.11
C ARG A 249 -12.04 -6.43 0.32
N ALA A 250 -12.90 -6.60 1.32
CA ALA A 250 -13.82 -5.57 1.79
C ALA A 250 -13.08 -4.30 2.26
N PRO A 251 -13.78 -3.16 2.37
CA PRO A 251 -13.24 -1.97 3.01
C PRO A 251 -12.58 -2.30 4.35
N ARG A 252 -11.43 -1.71 4.61
CA ARG A 252 -10.65 -1.97 5.82
C ARG A 252 -10.52 -0.71 6.65
N ARG A 253 -10.16 -0.87 7.91
CA ARG A 253 -9.69 0.25 8.71
C ARG A 253 -8.55 0.97 7.99
N LEU A 254 -8.43 2.25 8.27
CA LEU A 254 -7.58 3.16 7.52
C LEU A 254 -6.13 2.68 7.35
N LEU A 255 -5.48 2.28 8.45
CA LEU A 255 -4.07 1.88 8.41
C LEU A 255 -3.82 0.58 7.62
N PRO A 256 -4.53 -0.53 7.89
CA PRO A 256 -4.44 -1.72 7.05
C PRO A 256 -4.75 -1.47 5.58
N ALA A 257 -5.72 -0.58 5.26
CA ALA A 257 -6.05 -0.26 3.88
C ALA A 257 -4.87 0.36 3.12
N VAL A 258 -4.09 1.23 3.76
CA VAL A 258 -2.91 1.84 3.13
C VAL A 258 -1.85 0.78 2.81
N SER A 259 -1.58 -0.13 3.73
CA SER A 259 -0.63 -1.22 3.51
C SER A 259 -1.08 -2.15 2.39
N ASP A 260 -2.34 -2.59 2.43
CA ASP A 260 -2.94 -3.47 1.42
C ASP A 260 -2.97 -2.79 0.04
N GLY A 261 -3.28 -1.51 -0.01
CA GLY A 261 -3.30 -0.73 -1.25
C GLY A 261 -1.93 -0.60 -1.91
N ARG A 262 -0.90 -0.31 -1.14
CA ARG A 262 0.49 -0.24 -1.64
C ARG A 262 0.96 -1.59 -2.18
N ALA A 263 0.63 -2.69 -1.48
CA ALA A 263 0.95 -4.03 -1.95
C ALA A 263 0.25 -4.35 -3.27
N ALA A 264 -1.05 -4.04 -3.39
CA ALA A 264 -1.81 -4.27 -4.61
C ALA A 264 -1.36 -3.39 -5.79
N GLN A 265 -1.06 -2.12 -5.56
CA GLN A 265 -0.52 -1.25 -6.61
C GLN A 265 0.78 -1.83 -7.18
N ARG A 266 1.67 -2.30 -6.31
CA ARG A 266 2.93 -2.94 -6.69
C ARG A 266 2.69 -4.20 -7.53
N GLU A 267 1.79 -5.06 -7.09
CA GLU A 267 1.43 -6.30 -7.79
C GLU A 267 0.86 -6.02 -9.19
N VAL A 268 -0.13 -5.12 -9.30
CA VAL A 268 -0.72 -4.73 -10.59
C VAL A 268 0.30 -4.05 -11.50
N SER A 269 1.15 -3.18 -10.95
CA SER A 269 2.20 -2.52 -11.73
C SER A 269 3.22 -3.53 -12.28
N ALA A 270 3.62 -4.50 -11.45
CA ALA A 270 4.51 -5.58 -11.86
C ALA A 270 3.87 -6.47 -12.92
N GLN A 271 2.57 -6.79 -12.78
CA GLN A 271 1.81 -7.60 -13.73
C GLN A 271 1.70 -6.92 -15.11
N ILE A 272 1.36 -5.64 -15.14
CA ILE A 272 1.28 -4.87 -16.38
C ILE A 272 2.65 -4.82 -17.05
N PHE A 273 3.70 -4.48 -16.28
CA PHE A 273 5.07 -4.47 -16.81
C PHE A 273 5.48 -5.84 -17.38
N ALA A 274 5.36 -6.89 -16.59
CA ALA A 274 5.77 -8.24 -16.99
C ALA A 274 5.01 -8.70 -18.24
N SER A 275 3.69 -8.54 -18.27
CA SER A 275 2.86 -8.94 -19.41
C SER A 275 3.26 -8.20 -20.70
N ASN A 276 3.49 -6.90 -20.62
CA ASN A 276 3.88 -6.08 -21.78
C ASN A 276 5.30 -6.40 -22.25
N ALA A 277 6.27 -6.47 -21.34
CA ALA A 277 7.65 -6.76 -21.67
C ALA A 277 7.82 -8.19 -22.23
N ILE A 278 7.23 -9.20 -21.58
CA ILE A 278 7.30 -10.59 -22.05
C ILE A 278 6.66 -10.75 -23.42
N ARG A 279 5.51 -10.13 -23.68
CA ARG A 279 4.87 -10.14 -25.00
C ARG A 279 5.78 -9.52 -26.06
N LYS A 280 6.42 -8.39 -25.75
CA LYS A 280 7.40 -7.73 -26.64
C LYS A 280 8.57 -8.65 -26.93
N PHE A 281 9.20 -9.26 -25.91
CA PHE A 281 10.32 -10.20 -26.10
C PHE A 281 9.92 -11.38 -26.98
N ARG A 282 8.80 -12.06 -26.68
CA ARG A 282 8.33 -13.21 -27.49
C ARG A 282 8.02 -12.84 -28.92
N GLY A 283 7.55 -11.63 -29.16
CA GLY A 283 7.25 -11.14 -30.51
C GLY A 283 8.49 -10.73 -31.34
N THR A 284 9.63 -10.47 -30.69
CA THR A 284 10.80 -9.91 -31.37
C THR A 284 12.09 -10.73 -31.23
N VAL A 285 12.40 -11.21 -30.02
CA VAL A 285 13.71 -11.78 -29.68
C VAL A 285 13.67 -13.11 -28.95
N GLY A 286 12.49 -13.68 -28.73
CA GLY A 286 12.30 -15.01 -28.11
C GLY A 286 11.99 -14.96 -26.61
N GLU A 287 12.16 -16.10 -25.92
CA GLU A 287 11.83 -16.21 -24.50
C GLU A 287 12.76 -15.37 -23.63
N PRO A 288 12.22 -14.57 -22.72
CA PRO A 288 13.05 -13.77 -21.81
C PRO A 288 13.56 -14.59 -20.63
N THR A 289 14.72 -14.19 -20.13
CA THR A 289 15.22 -14.54 -18.80
C THR A 289 14.95 -13.40 -17.83
N ALA A 290 14.57 -13.75 -16.61
CA ALA A 290 14.30 -12.80 -15.54
C ALA A 290 15.40 -12.82 -14.47
N VAL A 291 15.81 -11.64 -14.01
CA VAL A 291 16.73 -11.48 -12.88
C VAL A 291 16.09 -10.59 -11.82
N ILE A 292 16.00 -11.08 -10.59
CA ILE A 292 15.54 -10.31 -9.43
C ILE A 292 16.76 -9.91 -8.59
N SER A 293 16.94 -8.64 -8.35
CA SER A 293 18.07 -8.07 -7.59
C SER A 293 17.63 -7.06 -6.55
N ALA A 294 18.38 -6.92 -5.47
CA ALA A 294 18.14 -5.94 -4.41
C ALA A 294 19.05 -4.73 -4.57
N HIS A 295 18.48 -3.53 -4.46
CA HIS A 295 19.19 -2.28 -4.67
C HIS A 295 18.97 -1.29 -3.54
N ARG A 296 20.02 -0.59 -3.13
CA ARG A 296 19.87 0.64 -2.34
C ARG A 296 19.29 1.72 -3.24
N ALA A 297 18.18 2.30 -2.84
CA ALA A 297 17.48 3.34 -3.59
C ALA A 297 17.04 4.43 -2.60
N PRO A 298 17.87 5.45 -2.36
CA PRO A 298 17.57 6.51 -1.39
C PRO A 298 16.25 7.22 -1.68
N ASP A 299 15.87 7.31 -2.95
CA ASP A 299 14.62 7.93 -3.40
C ASP A 299 13.39 7.03 -3.21
N ALA A 300 13.58 5.74 -2.89
CA ALA A 300 12.47 4.85 -2.62
C ALA A 300 11.93 5.07 -1.19
N PRO A 301 10.62 4.89 -0.95
CA PRO A 301 9.97 5.17 0.35
C PRO A 301 10.60 4.49 1.56
N GLY A 302 11.24 3.34 1.36
CA GLY A 302 11.95 2.59 2.41
C GLY A 302 13.48 2.60 2.24
N GLY A 303 14.04 3.43 1.36
CA GLY A 303 15.49 3.49 1.08
C GLY A 303 16.03 2.29 0.31
N GLY A 304 15.17 1.38 -0.14
CA GLY A 304 15.55 0.19 -0.90
C GLY A 304 14.45 -0.31 -1.83
N GLU A 305 14.85 -1.02 -2.86
CA GLU A 305 13.93 -1.61 -3.84
C GLU A 305 14.43 -2.96 -4.34
N LEU A 306 13.51 -3.76 -4.85
CA LEU A 306 13.84 -4.87 -5.73
C LEU A 306 13.73 -4.42 -7.17
N ARG A 307 14.55 -4.98 -8.05
CA ARG A 307 14.44 -4.80 -9.49
C ARG A 307 14.21 -6.13 -10.17
N LEU A 308 13.25 -6.11 -11.08
CA LEU A 308 13.05 -7.16 -12.04
C LEU A 308 13.66 -6.72 -13.37
N SER A 309 14.66 -7.42 -13.83
CA SER A 309 15.27 -7.21 -15.15
C SER A 309 14.84 -8.36 -16.07
N LEU A 310 14.29 -8.03 -17.22
CA LEU A 310 13.99 -8.99 -18.28
C LEU A 310 14.95 -8.75 -19.45
N SER A 311 15.56 -9.79 -19.96
CA SER A 311 16.47 -9.73 -21.10
C SER A 311 16.38 -11.00 -21.96
N SER A 312 16.81 -10.93 -23.20
CA SER A 312 16.89 -12.12 -24.07
C SER A 312 18.34 -12.58 -24.22
N PRO A 313 18.59 -13.90 -24.18
CA PRO A 313 19.92 -14.42 -24.48
C PRO A 313 20.32 -14.20 -25.95
N PHE A 314 19.34 -13.98 -26.85
CA PHE A 314 19.58 -13.79 -28.27
C PHE A 314 19.82 -12.33 -28.67
N GLU A 315 19.43 -11.37 -27.83
CA GLU A 315 19.64 -9.94 -28.04
C GLU A 315 20.16 -9.30 -26.75
N PRO A 316 21.48 -9.33 -26.51
CA PRO A 316 22.06 -8.85 -25.26
C PRO A 316 21.83 -7.38 -24.93
N ARG A 317 21.47 -6.56 -25.95
CA ARG A 317 21.17 -5.14 -25.76
C ARG A 317 19.73 -4.88 -25.35
N ALA A 318 18.84 -5.81 -25.62
CA ALA A 318 17.44 -5.71 -25.21
C ALA A 318 17.31 -6.06 -23.72
N ALA A 319 17.03 -5.06 -22.91
CA ALA A 319 16.72 -5.22 -21.50
C ALA A 319 15.59 -4.29 -21.10
N GLU A 320 14.65 -4.82 -20.34
CA GLU A 320 13.55 -4.06 -19.74
C GLU A 320 13.64 -4.19 -18.21
N GLY A 321 13.37 -3.11 -17.49
CA GLY A 321 13.49 -3.10 -16.03
C GLY A 321 12.27 -2.56 -15.33
N PHE A 322 11.89 -3.20 -14.22
CA PHE A 322 10.83 -2.74 -13.32
C PHE A 322 11.40 -2.49 -11.93
N ARG A 323 11.11 -1.31 -11.40
CA ARG A 323 11.46 -0.92 -10.03
C ARG A 323 10.32 -1.26 -9.09
N CYS A 324 10.63 -2.01 -8.05
CA CYS A 324 9.68 -2.50 -7.06
C CYS A 324 10.08 -1.94 -5.68
N PRO A 325 9.56 -0.76 -5.28
CA PRO A 325 9.95 -0.13 -4.03
C PRO A 325 9.52 -0.97 -2.82
N LEU A 326 10.34 -0.98 -1.78
CA LEU A 326 10.06 -1.62 -0.51
C LEU A 326 9.60 -0.58 0.51
N TYR A 327 8.46 -0.80 1.13
CA TYR A 327 7.95 0.01 2.23
C TYR A 327 8.40 -0.54 3.59
N ALA A 328 8.31 0.27 4.64
CA ALA A 328 8.80 -0.09 5.98
C ALA A 328 8.26 -1.45 6.52
N LEU A 329 7.06 -1.84 6.13
CA LEU A 329 6.41 -3.07 6.59
C LEU A 329 6.66 -4.29 5.69
N ASP A 330 7.29 -4.12 4.53
CA ASP A 330 7.47 -5.22 3.59
C ASP A 330 8.53 -6.21 4.07
N ARG A 331 8.27 -7.50 3.88
CA ARG A 331 9.31 -8.53 3.95
C ARG A 331 9.83 -8.76 2.54
N VAL A 332 11.14 -8.70 2.38
CA VAL A 332 11.78 -8.95 1.08
C VAL A 332 11.36 -10.28 0.48
N GLY A 333 11.31 -11.32 1.31
CA GLY A 333 10.89 -12.65 0.86
C GLY A 333 9.49 -12.68 0.26
N ASP A 334 8.52 -12.00 0.89
CA ASP A 334 7.13 -11.95 0.41
C ASP A 334 7.05 -11.26 -0.97
N VAL A 335 7.83 -10.18 -1.15
CA VAL A 335 7.87 -9.44 -2.43
C VAL A 335 8.58 -10.24 -3.51
N VAL A 336 9.66 -10.94 -3.17
CA VAL A 336 10.35 -11.86 -4.10
C VAL A 336 9.41 -12.97 -4.54
N SER A 337 8.70 -13.61 -3.60
CA SER A 337 7.73 -14.67 -3.93
C SER A 337 6.66 -14.16 -4.88
N MET A 338 6.10 -12.98 -4.62
CA MET A 338 5.11 -12.35 -5.52
C MET A 338 5.67 -12.17 -6.94
N LEU A 339 6.90 -11.66 -7.08
CA LEU A 339 7.52 -11.49 -8.40
C LEU A 339 7.78 -12.82 -9.11
N VAL A 340 8.22 -13.85 -8.37
CA VAL A 340 8.47 -15.20 -8.91
C VAL A 340 7.16 -15.83 -9.39
N ASP A 341 6.12 -15.78 -8.57
CA ASP A 341 4.80 -16.35 -8.92
C ASP A 341 4.22 -15.66 -10.15
N LEU A 342 4.31 -14.33 -10.21
CA LEU A 342 3.92 -13.56 -11.38
C LEU A 342 4.65 -13.97 -12.65
N LEU A 343 5.98 -14.17 -12.58
CA LEU A 343 6.78 -14.59 -13.73
C LEU A 343 6.42 -16.02 -14.17
N ARG A 344 6.17 -16.91 -13.22
CA ARG A 344 5.71 -18.28 -13.50
C ARG A 344 4.34 -18.30 -14.18
N ASP A 345 3.41 -17.48 -13.71
CA ASP A 345 2.09 -17.30 -14.35
C ASP A 345 2.24 -16.78 -15.79
N CYS A 346 3.22 -15.92 -16.04
CA CYS A 346 3.61 -15.49 -17.38
C CYS A 346 4.45 -16.54 -18.15
N ARG A 347 4.67 -17.74 -17.60
CA ARG A 347 5.43 -18.85 -18.20
C ARG A 347 6.90 -18.53 -18.48
N VAL A 348 7.51 -17.66 -17.67
CA VAL A 348 8.97 -17.48 -17.70
C VAL A 348 9.59 -18.61 -16.92
N THR A 349 10.49 -19.36 -17.57
CA THR A 349 11.12 -20.57 -17.00
C THR A 349 12.51 -20.30 -16.38
N ASP A 350 13.26 -19.35 -16.92
CA ASP A 350 14.58 -18.96 -16.41
C ASP A 350 14.45 -17.72 -15.51
N ILE A 351 14.25 -17.98 -14.22
CA ILE A 351 14.13 -16.93 -13.19
C ILE A 351 15.32 -17.07 -12.23
N ARG A 352 16.11 -16.03 -12.13
CA ARG A 352 17.33 -15.99 -11.31
C ARG A 352 17.20 -14.90 -10.24
N ALA A 353 17.73 -15.15 -9.05
CA ALA A 353 17.90 -14.13 -8.04
C ALA A 353 19.39 -13.86 -7.81
N LEU A 354 19.72 -12.60 -7.57
CA LEU A 354 21.07 -12.17 -7.36
C LEU A 354 21.37 -11.97 -5.88
N ALA A 355 22.51 -12.51 -5.44
CA ALA A 355 22.99 -12.31 -4.07
C ALA A 355 23.56 -10.89 -3.89
N GLY A 356 23.43 -10.37 -2.67
CA GLY A 356 23.98 -9.07 -2.33
C GLY A 356 23.01 -7.89 -2.54
N VAL A 357 23.45 -6.74 -2.08
CA VAL A 357 22.77 -5.45 -2.28
C VAL A 357 23.60 -4.60 -3.23
N HIS A 358 22.97 -4.12 -4.25
CA HIS A 358 23.61 -3.41 -5.35
C HIS A 358 23.35 -1.90 -5.29
N PRO A 359 24.20 -1.07 -5.95
CA PRO A 359 23.95 0.36 -6.11
C PRO A 359 22.69 0.61 -6.97
N ASP A 360 22.11 1.80 -6.81
CA ASP A 360 20.95 2.24 -7.59
C ASP A 360 21.29 2.38 -9.08
N ARG A 361 22.46 2.95 -9.38
CA ARG A 361 22.85 3.33 -10.73
C ARG A 361 24.17 2.70 -11.14
N GLU A 362 24.30 2.48 -12.42
CA GLU A 362 25.56 2.12 -13.01
C GLU A 362 26.54 3.30 -12.91
N PRO A 363 27.77 3.09 -12.42
CA PRO A 363 28.72 4.19 -12.19
C PRO A 363 29.05 5.03 -13.43
N GLU A 364 29.11 4.37 -14.59
CA GLU A 364 29.51 5.01 -15.85
C GLU A 364 28.37 5.77 -16.54
N THR A 365 27.21 5.16 -16.63
CA THR A 365 26.07 5.69 -17.41
C THR A 365 25.08 6.49 -16.57
N GLN A 366 25.13 6.33 -15.26
CA GLN A 366 24.14 6.89 -14.31
C GLN A 366 22.69 6.39 -14.56
N LEU A 367 22.52 5.40 -15.43
CA LEU A 367 21.23 4.74 -15.64
C LEU A 367 20.93 3.74 -14.52
N PRO A 368 19.66 3.39 -14.29
CA PRO A 368 19.30 2.33 -13.35
C PRO A 368 20.04 1.04 -13.68
N LEU A 369 20.75 0.47 -12.70
CA LEU A 369 21.51 -0.77 -12.89
C LEU A 369 20.53 -1.92 -13.10
N LEU A 370 20.62 -2.59 -14.26
CA LEU A 370 19.85 -3.78 -14.63
C LEU A 370 20.81 -4.93 -14.90
N PHE A 371 20.52 -6.09 -14.31
CA PHE A 371 21.36 -7.27 -14.48
C PHE A 371 20.87 -8.16 -15.61
N LYS A 372 21.81 -8.62 -16.42
CA LYS A 372 21.57 -9.62 -17.46
C LYS A 372 22.11 -10.98 -16.98
N PRO A 373 21.50 -12.09 -17.37
CA PRO A 373 21.91 -13.43 -16.93
C PRO A 373 23.39 -13.74 -17.16
N ASP A 374 23.90 -13.31 -18.32
CA ASP A 374 25.27 -13.63 -18.72
C ASP A 374 26.33 -12.86 -17.94
N THR A 375 25.94 -11.76 -17.31
CA THR A 375 26.84 -10.95 -16.49
C THR A 375 26.90 -11.41 -15.03
N ILE A 376 26.09 -12.41 -14.66
CA ILE A 376 25.98 -12.90 -13.29
C ILE A 376 26.83 -14.15 -13.08
N PRO A 377 27.88 -14.11 -12.23
CA PRO A 377 28.63 -15.29 -11.85
C PRO A 377 27.71 -16.34 -11.20
N GLU A 378 27.96 -17.61 -11.45
CA GLU A 378 27.17 -18.71 -10.83
C GLU A 378 27.16 -18.62 -9.30
N SER A 379 28.28 -18.24 -8.70
CA SER A 379 28.42 -18.08 -7.25
C SER A 379 27.53 -16.96 -6.65
N ALA A 380 27.05 -16.04 -7.47
CA ALA A 380 26.17 -14.94 -7.05
C ALA A 380 24.68 -15.26 -7.25
N ARG A 381 24.34 -16.43 -7.81
CA ARG A 381 22.96 -16.85 -8.04
C ARG A 381 22.37 -17.49 -6.79
N ILE A 382 21.13 -17.13 -6.48
CA ILE A 382 20.35 -17.75 -5.41
C ILE A 382 19.32 -18.66 -6.05
N ALA A 383 19.22 -19.90 -5.58
CA ALA A 383 18.16 -20.81 -5.98
C ALA A 383 16.81 -20.29 -5.44
N LEU A 384 15.83 -20.18 -6.32
CA LEU A 384 14.46 -19.85 -5.99
C LEU A 384 13.66 -21.17 -5.99
N HIS A 385 13.26 -21.62 -4.80
CA HIS A 385 12.49 -22.85 -4.60
C HIS A 385 11.00 -22.56 -4.55
#